data_caacb9a70e888f99d0ee9cd86234f3a1
#
_entry.id   caacb9a70e888f99d0ee9cd86234f3a1
#
_cell.length_a   1.000
_cell.length_b   1.000
_cell.length_c   1.000
_cell.angle_alpha   90.00
_cell.angle_beta   90.00
_cell.angle_gamma   90.00
#
_symmetry.space_group_name_H-M   'P 1'
#
loop_
_entity.id
_entity.type
_entity.pdbx_description
1 polymer ?
#
loop_
_entity_poly.entity_id
_entity_poly.type
_entity_poly.pdbx_seq_one_letter_code
_entity_poly.pdbx_strand_id
1 'polypeptide(L)'
;MPGGLRVLKNVEETGVFPNQHKTVLHKTSLEIAEAVDYDVLIEMTPLDMNEGQVATEHIMAALKRGKHVICANKGPLAWHYRELMELADENNCKLLFESTVMDGAPLFSLIRESLKMCEITEIRGILNSTTNYILQGIEQGKDMKDIVSESKKRGFIEANPKYDVEGTEAA
;
A
#
# COMPACT_ATOMS: atom_id res chain seq x y z
N MET A 1 24.56 1.57 -15.05
CA MET A 1 24.72 1.46 -13.59
C MET A 1 25.14 0.05 -13.15
N PRO A 2 26.40 -0.35 -13.29
CA PRO A 2 26.80 -1.73 -12.96
C PRO A 2 26.76 -2.02 -11.45
N GLY A 3 26.90 -0.99 -10.59
CA GLY A 3 26.94 -1.16 -9.13
C GLY A 3 25.59 -1.48 -8.48
N GLY A 4 24.52 -0.88 -8.95
CA GLY A 4 23.17 -1.08 -8.41
C GLY A 4 22.64 -2.50 -8.62
N LEU A 5 22.85 -3.08 -9.80
CA LEU A 5 22.45 -4.47 -10.10
C LEU A 5 23.17 -5.50 -9.22
N ARG A 6 24.43 -5.23 -8.83
CA ARG A 6 25.18 -6.12 -7.93
C ARG A 6 24.63 -6.06 -6.51
N VAL A 7 24.20 -4.88 -6.05
CA VAL A 7 23.54 -4.71 -4.74
C VAL A 7 22.20 -5.44 -4.73
N LEU A 8 21.38 -5.29 -5.76
CA LEU A 8 20.08 -5.96 -5.85
C LEU A 8 20.23 -7.50 -5.84
N LYS A 9 21.19 -8.05 -6.58
CA LYS A 9 21.49 -9.49 -6.52
C LYS A 9 21.92 -9.97 -5.13
N ASN A 10 22.74 -9.17 -4.44
CA ASN A 10 23.13 -9.50 -3.07
C ASN A 10 21.94 -9.46 -2.11
N VAL A 11 21.03 -8.50 -2.27
CA VAL A 11 19.79 -8.43 -1.49
C VAL A 11 18.88 -9.61 -1.80
N GLU A 12 18.76 -10.01 -3.05
CA GLU A 12 17.99 -11.18 -3.47
C GLU A 12 18.51 -12.47 -2.82
N GLU A 13 19.82 -12.63 -2.70
CA GLU A 13 20.46 -13.80 -2.08
C GLU A 13 20.46 -13.76 -0.55
N THR A 14 20.59 -12.59 0.07
CA THR A 14 20.82 -12.44 1.52
C THR A 14 19.63 -11.88 2.27
N GLY A 15 18.66 -11.29 1.59
CA GLY A 15 17.52 -10.58 2.18
C GLY A 15 17.89 -9.26 2.88
N VAL A 16 19.16 -8.83 2.81
CA VAL A 16 19.67 -7.68 3.58
C VAL A 16 20.40 -6.68 2.68
N PHE A 17 20.08 -5.40 2.80
CA PHE A 17 20.85 -4.34 2.16
C PHE A 17 22.21 -4.16 2.86
N PRO A 18 23.33 -4.05 2.11
CA PRO A 18 24.63 -3.82 2.70
C PRO A 18 24.72 -2.39 3.27
N ASN A 19 24.97 -2.28 4.56
CA ASN A 19 25.02 -0.99 5.28
C ASN A 19 26.15 -0.02 4.83
N GLN A 20 27.12 -0.47 4.06
CA GLN A 20 28.31 0.31 3.68
C GLN A 20 28.67 0.17 2.20
N HIS A 21 27.71 0.07 1.32
CA HIS A 21 28.01 0.07 -0.12
C HIS A 21 28.03 1.51 -0.65
N LYS A 22 28.96 1.80 -1.59
CA LYS A 22 29.10 3.14 -2.23
C LYS A 22 27.80 3.67 -2.90
N THR A 23 26.84 2.77 -3.16
CA THR A 23 25.53 3.12 -3.76
C THR A 23 24.41 3.24 -2.73
N VAL A 24 24.68 3.01 -1.44
CA VAL A 24 23.71 3.23 -0.37
C VAL A 24 23.70 4.72 -0.05
N LEU A 25 22.55 5.34 -0.25
CA LEU A 25 22.33 6.73 0.15
C LEU A 25 21.95 6.73 1.64
N HIS A 26 22.70 7.46 2.46
CA HIS A 26 22.37 7.71 3.87
C HIS A 26 21.30 8.81 3.94
N LYS A 27 20.13 8.53 3.38
CA LYS A 27 18.97 9.43 3.34
C LYS A 27 17.73 8.70 3.80
N THR A 28 16.82 9.42 4.41
CA THR A 28 15.48 8.91 4.69
C THR A 28 14.71 8.69 3.40
N SER A 29 13.65 7.90 3.45
CA SER A 29 12.77 7.69 2.29
C SER A 29 12.14 8.99 1.81
N LEU A 30 11.78 9.88 2.73
CA LEU A 30 11.24 11.20 2.39
C LEU A 30 12.28 12.07 1.66
N GLU A 31 13.51 12.16 2.18
CA GLU A 31 14.60 12.87 1.49
C GLU A 31 14.91 12.31 0.10
N ILE A 32 14.68 11.01 -0.11
CA ILE A 32 14.80 10.39 -1.43
C ILE A 32 13.64 10.83 -2.33
N ALA A 33 12.42 10.79 -1.83
CA ALA A 33 11.23 11.24 -2.56
C ALA A 33 11.33 12.72 -2.96
N GLU A 34 11.94 13.55 -2.12
CA GLU A 34 12.12 14.99 -2.36
C GLU A 34 13.26 15.33 -3.33
N ALA A 35 14.36 14.57 -3.31
CA ALA A 35 15.61 14.99 -3.95
C ALA A 35 16.04 14.16 -5.17
N VAL A 36 15.70 12.87 -5.22
CA VAL A 36 16.13 11.99 -6.31
C VAL A 36 15.31 12.24 -7.57
N ASP A 37 15.94 12.20 -8.73
CA ASP A 37 15.23 12.29 -10.01
C ASP A 37 14.66 10.93 -10.39
N TYR A 38 13.33 10.89 -10.57
CA TYR A 38 12.53 9.74 -10.99
C TYR A 38 11.26 10.22 -11.71
N ASP A 39 10.62 9.38 -12.46
CA ASP A 39 9.35 9.69 -13.13
C ASP A 39 8.15 9.22 -12.33
N VAL A 40 8.29 8.11 -11.63
CA VAL A 40 7.22 7.44 -10.87
C VAL A 40 7.73 7.05 -9.49
N LEU A 41 6.97 7.40 -8.45
CA LEU A 41 7.12 6.86 -7.10
C LEU A 41 6.19 5.67 -6.92
N ILE A 42 6.70 4.57 -6.38
CA ILE A 42 5.87 3.43 -5.95
C ILE A 42 5.88 3.40 -4.42
N GLU A 43 4.72 3.65 -3.82
CA GLU A 43 4.54 3.69 -2.37
C GLU A 43 3.99 2.35 -1.86
N MET A 44 4.82 1.62 -1.11
CA MET A 44 4.50 0.30 -0.55
C MET A 44 5.08 0.15 0.86
N THR A 45 5.23 1.24 1.60
CA THR A 45 5.73 1.18 2.99
C THR A 45 4.69 0.54 3.91
N PRO A 46 5.07 0.09 5.10
CA PRO A 46 4.12 -0.47 6.06
C PRO A 46 2.95 0.47 6.34
N LEU A 47 1.77 -0.14 6.51
CA LEU A 47 0.53 0.59 6.77
C LEU A 47 0.58 1.30 8.13
N ASP A 48 0.31 2.60 8.13
CA ASP A 48 -0.06 3.37 9.32
C ASP A 48 -1.56 3.67 9.31
N MET A 49 -2.27 3.11 10.29
CA MET A 49 -3.73 3.24 10.41
C MET A 49 -4.19 4.56 11.04
N ASN A 50 -3.30 5.29 11.71
CA ASN A 50 -3.72 6.48 12.45
C ASN A 50 -3.91 7.70 11.54
N GLU A 51 -2.93 7.96 10.68
CA GLU A 51 -2.97 9.14 9.81
C GLU A 51 -2.33 8.88 8.44
N GLY A 52 -1.84 7.67 8.19
CA GLY A 52 -1.13 7.29 6.95
C GLY A 52 0.20 8.04 6.74
N GLN A 53 0.83 8.54 7.81
CA GLN A 53 1.75 9.67 7.83
C GLN A 53 2.94 9.58 6.86
N VAL A 54 3.85 8.64 7.04
CA VAL A 54 5.08 8.61 6.22
C VAL A 54 4.76 8.38 4.74
N ALA A 55 3.81 7.50 4.45
CA ALA A 55 3.37 7.23 3.09
C ALA A 55 2.69 8.44 2.44
N THR A 56 1.87 9.18 3.20
CA THR A 56 1.24 10.42 2.73
C THR A 56 2.28 11.47 2.37
N GLU A 57 3.31 11.65 3.21
CA GLU A 57 4.39 12.59 2.97
C GLU A 57 5.18 12.24 1.70
N HIS A 58 5.48 10.96 1.47
CA HIS A 58 6.14 10.50 0.25
C HIS A 58 5.32 10.84 -1.00
N ILE A 59 4.01 10.55 -0.96
CA ILE A 59 3.10 10.82 -2.08
C ILE A 59 3.02 12.32 -2.35
N MET A 60 2.82 13.13 -1.31
CA MET A 60 2.77 14.60 -1.45
C MET A 60 4.07 15.18 -2.01
N ALA A 61 5.22 14.69 -1.53
CA ALA A 61 6.53 15.12 -2.03
C ALA A 61 6.69 14.81 -3.53
N ALA A 62 6.28 13.64 -3.96
CA ALA A 62 6.32 13.24 -5.36
C ALA A 62 5.38 14.08 -6.24
N LEU A 63 4.11 14.21 -5.84
CA LEU A 63 3.10 14.96 -6.59
C LEU A 63 3.47 16.44 -6.73
N LYS A 64 3.93 17.10 -5.65
CA LYS A 64 4.41 18.49 -5.68
C LYS A 64 5.58 18.72 -6.66
N ARG A 65 6.34 17.68 -6.95
CA ARG A 65 7.45 17.70 -7.91
C ARG A 65 7.03 17.34 -9.33
N GLY A 66 5.76 17.16 -9.60
CA GLY A 66 5.27 16.75 -10.91
C GLY A 66 5.58 15.28 -11.24
N LYS A 67 5.69 14.41 -10.23
CA LYS A 67 5.99 12.98 -10.41
C LYS A 67 4.73 12.15 -10.24
N HIS A 68 4.56 11.11 -11.06
CA HIS A 68 3.45 10.18 -10.91
C HIS A 68 3.62 9.28 -9.70
N VAL A 69 2.51 8.79 -9.15
CA VAL A 69 2.53 7.90 -7.98
C VAL A 69 1.69 6.66 -8.24
N ILE A 70 2.22 5.51 -7.83
CA ILE A 70 1.50 4.25 -7.68
C ILE A 70 1.50 3.90 -6.19
N CYS A 71 0.32 3.81 -5.58
CA CYS A 71 0.18 3.57 -4.16
C CYS A 71 -0.47 2.21 -3.91
N ALA A 72 0.17 1.37 -3.10
CA ALA A 72 -0.41 0.13 -2.57
C ALA A 72 -0.83 0.27 -1.10
N ASN A 73 -0.51 1.40 -0.46
CA ASN A 73 -0.78 1.66 0.94
C ASN A 73 -2.17 2.27 1.12
N LYS A 74 -3.01 1.66 1.95
CA LYS A 74 -4.38 2.11 2.20
C LYS A 74 -4.46 3.41 2.99
N GLY A 75 -3.53 3.62 3.94
CA GLY A 75 -3.56 4.76 4.88
C GLY A 75 -3.69 6.13 4.22
N PRO A 76 -2.82 6.50 3.26
CA PRO A 76 -2.91 7.79 2.57
C PRO A 76 -4.27 8.04 1.90
N LEU A 77 -4.87 6.99 1.34
CA LEU A 77 -6.17 7.10 0.66
C LEU A 77 -7.34 7.16 1.64
N ALA A 78 -7.27 6.43 2.75
CA ALA A 78 -8.31 6.47 3.77
C ALA A 78 -8.43 7.86 4.41
N TRP A 79 -7.31 8.55 4.63
CA TRP A 79 -7.27 9.81 5.36
C TRP A 79 -7.18 11.06 4.47
N HIS A 80 -6.47 10.97 3.32
CA HIS A 80 -6.08 12.14 2.52
C HIS A 80 -6.49 12.04 1.05
N TYR A 81 -7.44 11.14 0.69
CA TYR A 81 -7.81 10.90 -0.71
C TYR A 81 -8.05 12.18 -1.51
N ARG A 82 -8.93 13.05 -1.01
CA ARG A 82 -9.31 14.28 -1.71
C ARG A 82 -8.11 15.19 -1.94
N GLU A 83 -7.36 15.47 -0.88
CA GLU A 83 -6.18 16.32 -0.93
C GLU A 83 -5.12 15.80 -1.91
N LEU A 84 -4.88 14.49 -1.89
CA LEU A 84 -3.92 13.85 -2.79
C LEU A 84 -4.37 13.86 -4.25
N MET A 85 -5.66 13.70 -4.52
CA MET A 85 -6.21 13.78 -5.88
C MET A 85 -6.17 15.22 -6.41
N GLU A 86 -6.55 16.20 -5.60
CA GLU A 86 -6.45 17.62 -5.96
C GLU A 86 -4.99 18.01 -6.27
N LEU A 87 -4.05 17.57 -5.42
CA LEU A 87 -2.63 17.84 -5.64
C LEU A 87 -2.09 17.16 -6.91
N ALA A 88 -2.56 15.96 -7.23
CA ALA A 88 -2.21 15.27 -8.47
C ALA A 88 -2.71 16.03 -9.70
N ASP A 89 -3.96 16.50 -9.67
CA ASP A 89 -4.56 17.26 -10.75
C ASP A 89 -3.87 18.62 -10.95
N GLU A 90 -3.59 19.36 -9.87
CA GLU A 90 -2.88 20.63 -9.90
C GLU A 90 -1.48 20.53 -10.54
N ASN A 91 -0.79 19.43 -10.32
CA ASN A 91 0.55 19.18 -10.85
C ASN A 91 0.57 18.34 -12.13
N ASN A 92 -0.60 18.08 -12.72
CA ASN A 92 -0.74 17.29 -13.94
C ASN A 92 -0.14 15.89 -13.84
N CYS A 93 -0.27 15.26 -12.66
CA CYS A 93 0.23 13.95 -12.31
C CYS A 93 -0.87 12.91 -12.21
N LYS A 94 -0.47 11.63 -12.16
CA LYS A 94 -1.38 10.51 -11.90
C LYS A 94 -1.09 9.92 -10.54
N LEU A 95 -2.13 9.75 -9.73
CA LEU A 95 -2.13 8.92 -8.53
C LEU A 95 -2.94 7.65 -8.84
N LEU A 96 -2.28 6.50 -8.86
CA LEU A 96 -2.86 5.19 -9.16
C LEU A 96 -2.81 4.34 -7.90
N PHE A 97 -3.91 3.65 -7.56
CA PHE A 97 -4.06 2.95 -6.27
C PHE A 97 -4.90 1.67 -6.36
N GLU A 98 -4.89 1.00 -7.50
CA GLU A 98 -5.71 -0.20 -7.75
C GLU A 98 -5.56 -1.27 -6.67
N SER A 99 -4.31 -1.52 -6.23
CA SER A 99 -4.01 -2.61 -5.29
C SER A 99 -4.36 -2.31 -3.83
N THR A 100 -4.89 -1.15 -3.50
CA THR A 100 -5.28 -0.80 -2.13
C THR A 100 -6.56 -1.51 -1.67
N VAL A 101 -7.41 -1.91 -2.62
CA VAL A 101 -8.62 -2.70 -2.35
C VAL A 101 -8.64 -3.92 -3.25
N MET A 102 -8.78 -5.10 -2.66
CA MET A 102 -8.81 -6.39 -3.34
C MET A 102 -7.55 -6.72 -4.17
N ASP A 103 -6.40 -6.19 -3.80
CA ASP A 103 -5.08 -6.44 -4.38
C ASP A 103 -5.06 -6.30 -5.92
N GLY A 104 -5.01 -7.40 -6.65
CA GLY A 104 -4.95 -7.42 -8.11
C GLY A 104 -6.29 -7.37 -8.83
N ALA A 105 -7.42 -7.29 -8.12
CA ALA A 105 -8.72 -7.16 -8.77
C ALA A 105 -8.93 -5.73 -9.29
N PRO A 106 -9.30 -5.55 -10.58
CA PRO A 106 -9.37 -4.23 -11.21
C PRO A 106 -10.66 -3.47 -10.84
N LEU A 107 -10.92 -3.26 -9.54
CA LEU A 107 -12.15 -2.65 -9.04
C LEU A 107 -12.26 -1.17 -9.46
N PHE A 108 -11.24 -0.38 -9.14
CA PHE A 108 -11.26 1.04 -9.47
C PHE A 108 -11.16 1.29 -10.97
N SER A 109 -10.38 0.48 -11.69
CA SER A 109 -10.30 0.54 -13.15
C SER A 109 -11.63 0.18 -13.80
N LEU A 110 -12.36 -0.81 -13.29
CA LEU A 110 -13.69 -1.15 -13.78
C LEU A 110 -14.66 0.03 -13.63
N ILE A 111 -14.71 0.62 -12.45
CA ILE A 111 -15.57 1.77 -12.17
C ILE A 111 -15.21 2.95 -13.08
N ARG A 112 -13.93 3.32 -13.12
CA ARG A 112 -13.45 4.50 -13.84
C ARG A 112 -13.53 4.36 -15.36
N GLU A 113 -13.22 3.17 -15.90
CA GLU A 113 -13.09 3.00 -17.35
C GLU A 113 -14.31 2.37 -18.00
N SER A 114 -15.00 1.45 -17.33
CA SER A 114 -16.09 0.68 -17.92
C SER A 114 -17.49 1.17 -17.50
N LEU A 115 -17.61 1.80 -16.34
CA LEU A 115 -18.90 2.25 -15.78
C LEU A 115 -19.08 3.78 -15.82
N LYS A 116 -18.41 4.48 -16.73
CA LYS A 116 -18.42 5.96 -16.84
C LYS A 116 -19.81 6.60 -16.93
N MET A 117 -20.76 5.89 -17.52
CA MET A 117 -22.13 6.38 -17.73
C MET A 117 -23.11 5.83 -16.69
N CYS A 118 -22.60 5.09 -15.70
CA CYS A 118 -23.42 4.50 -14.63
C CYS A 118 -23.32 5.33 -13.37
N GLU A 119 -24.43 5.55 -12.69
CA GLU A 119 -24.47 6.03 -11.32
C GLU A 119 -24.40 4.82 -10.39
N ILE A 120 -23.34 4.76 -9.57
CA ILE A 120 -23.15 3.66 -8.60
C ILE A 120 -23.90 4.07 -7.33
N THR A 121 -25.01 3.40 -7.06
CA THR A 121 -25.85 3.68 -5.90
C THR A 121 -25.47 2.85 -4.68
N GLU A 122 -24.80 1.71 -4.88
CA GLU A 122 -24.43 0.81 -3.79
C GLU A 122 -23.26 -0.09 -4.19
N ILE A 123 -22.38 -0.38 -3.22
CA ILE A 123 -21.33 -1.38 -3.31
C ILE A 123 -21.54 -2.37 -2.18
N ARG A 124 -21.64 -3.67 -2.50
CA ARG A 124 -21.73 -4.75 -1.51
C ARG A 124 -20.65 -5.80 -1.81
N GLY A 125 -19.95 -6.24 -0.78
CA GLY A 125 -18.92 -7.27 -0.96
C GLY A 125 -18.17 -7.58 0.32
N ILE A 126 -17.29 -8.57 0.22
CA ILE A 126 -16.27 -8.89 1.23
C ILE A 126 -14.96 -8.38 0.66
N LEU A 127 -14.49 -7.26 1.16
CA LEU A 127 -13.35 -6.54 0.58
C LEU A 127 -12.01 -6.82 1.26
N ASN A 128 -12.02 -7.54 2.40
CA ASN A 128 -10.83 -7.93 3.13
C ASN A 128 -10.83 -9.45 3.37
N SER A 129 -9.84 -10.15 2.80
CA SER A 129 -9.73 -11.61 2.88
C SER A 129 -9.39 -12.11 4.28
N THR A 130 -8.59 -11.38 5.03
CA THR A 130 -8.17 -11.75 6.39
C THR A 130 -9.34 -11.71 7.35
N THR A 131 -10.08 -10.61 7.38
CA THR A 131 -11.28 -10.46 8.20
C THR A 131 -12.33 -11.52 7.85
N ASN A 132 -12.52 -11.80 6.57
CA ASN A 132 -13.43 -12.86 6.13
C ASN A 132 -13.00 -14.23 6.65
N TYR A 133 -11.71 -14.57 6.57
CA TYR A 133 -11.19 -15.84 7.08
C TYR A 133 -11.40 -15.97 8.59
N ILE A 134 -11.19 -14.90 9.35
CA ILE A 134 -11.43 -14.87 10.80
C ILE A 134 -12.91 -15.12 11.12
N LEU A 135 -13.81 -14.39 10.45
CA LEU A 135 -15.25 -14.52 10.67
C LEU A 135 -15.75 -15.93 10.32
N GLN A 136 -15.33 -16.48 9.18
CA GLN A 136 -15.67 -17.87 8.82
C GLN A 136 -15.15 -18.90 9.83
N GLY A 137 -13.97 -18.70 10.39
CA GLY A 137 -13.43 -19.55 11.43
C GLY A 137 -14.28 -19.53 12.70
N ILE A 138 -14.73 -18.33 13.10
CA ILE A 138 -15.63 -18.15 14.24
C ILE A 138 -16.98 -18.81 14.00
N GLU A 139 -17.58 -18.63 12.83
CA GLU A 139 -18.84 -19.30 12.46
C GLU A 139 -18.73 -20.83 12.50
N GLN A 140 -17.56 -21.38 12.20
CA GLN A 140 -17.27 -22.81 12.31
C GLN A 140 -16.98 -23.27 13.75
N GLY A 141 -17.04 -22.39 14.72
CA GLY A 141 -16.79 -22.69 16.14
C GLY A 141 -15.32 -22.87 16.50
N LYS A 142 -14.39 -22.41 15.67
CA LYS A 142 -12.95 -22.45 15.97
C LYS A 142 -12.58 -21.41 17.02
N ASP A 143 -11.58 -21.70 17.84
CA ASP A 143 -11.03 -20.72 18.78
C ASP A 143 -10.28 -19.61 18.03
N MET A 144 -10.43 -18.36 18.46
CA MET A 144 -9.79 -17.19 17.85
C MET A 144 -8.26 -17.33 17.80
N LYS A 145 -7.65 -17.92 18.84
CA LYS A 145 -6.20 -18.11 18.89
C LYS A 145 -5.70 -19.09 17.82
N ASP A 146 -6.48 -20.13 17.56
CA ASP A 146 -6.16 -21.11 16.53
C ASP A 146 -6.29 -20.48 15.12
N ILE A 147 -7.34 -19.70 14.91
CA ILE A 147 -7.56 -18.97 13.65
C ILE A 147 -6.39 -18.02 13.38
N VAL A 148 -6.01 -17.19 14.34
CA VAL A 148 -4.89 -16.23 14.20
C VAL A 148 -3.57 -16.96 13.99
N SER A 149 -3.32 -18.07 14.72
CA SER A 149 -2.10 -18.88 14.55
C SER A 149 -2.01 -19.50 13.16
N GLU A 150 -3.11 -20.03 12.64
CA GLU A 150 -3.18 -20.61 11.31
C GLU A 150 -3.00 -19.54 10.22
N SER A 151 -3.64 -18.40 10.39
CA SER A 151 -3.52 -17.25 9.47
C SER A 151 -2.09 -16.73 9.36
N LYS A 152 -1.38 -16.64 10.50
CA LYS A 152 0.05 -16.29 10.52
C LYS A 152 0.91 -17.30 9.76
N LYS A 153 0.69 -18.59 9.97
CA LYS A 153 1.42 -19.64 9.26
C LYS A 153 1.22 -19.61 7.76
N ARG A 154 0.03 -19.19 7.33
CA ARG A 154 -0.33 -19.06 5.90
C ARG A 154 0.09 -17.72 5.29
N GLY A 155 0.60 -16.77 6.09
CA GLY A 155 1.00 -15.45 5.62
C GLY A 155 -0.16 -14.52 5.27
N PHE A 156 -1.36 -14.76 5.81
CA PHE A 156 -2.54 -13.90 5.59
C PHE A 156 -2.59 -12.71 6.53
N ILE A 157 -1.95 -12.82 7.68
CA ILE A 157 -1.92 -11.78 8.73
C ILE A 157 -0.51 -11.24 8.84
N GLU A 158 -0.39 -9.93 8.93
CA GLU A 158 0.86 -9.24 9.19
C GLU A 158 1.47 -9.61 10.55
N ALA A 159 2.72 -9.20 10.80
CA ALA A 159 3.43 -9.48 12.06
C ALA A 159 2.64 -8.97 13.29
N ASN A 160 1.94 -7.84 13.15
CA ASN A 160 1.02 -7.31 14.17
C ASN A 160 -0.44 -7.54 13.75
N PRO A 161 -1.12 -8.56 14.28
CA PRO A 161 -2.48 -8.91 13.90
C PRO A 161 -3.56 -7.99 14.49
N LYS A 162 -3.19 -6.93 15.20
CA LYS A 162 -4.13 -6.09 15.93
C LYS A 162 -5.21 -5.51 15.01
N TYR A 163 -4.81 -4.93 13.91
CA TYR A 163 -5.72 -4.26 12.98
C TYR A 163 -6.65 -5.24 12.25
N ASP A 164 -6.15 -6.45 11.92
CA ASP A 164 -6.96 -7.51 11.33
C ASP A 164 -8.03 -8.02 12.31
N VAL A 165 -7.63 -8.25 13.57
CA VAL A 165 -8.51 -8.78 14.63
C VAL A 165 -9.56 -7.75 15.08
N GLU A 166 -9.17 -6.48 15.14
CA GLU A 166 -10.08 -5.37 15.48
C GLU A 166 -10.95 -4.94 14.30
N GLY A 167 -10.68 -5.44 13.09
CA GLY A 167 -11.43 -5.10 11.88
C GLY A 167 -11.17 -3.69 11.34
N THR A 168 -10.23 -2.96 11.93
CA THR A 168 -9.91 -1.58 11.53
C THR A 168 -9.31 -1.49 10.12
N GLU A 169 -8.63 -2.53 9.66
CA GLU A 169 -8.10 -2.57 8.28
C GLU A 169 -9.20 -2.74 7.22
N ALA A 170 -10.36 -3.29 7.62
CA ALA A 170 -11.50 -3.51 6.73
C ALA A 170 -12.49 -2.34 6.70
N ALA A 171 -12.36 -1.42 7.63
CA ALA A 171 -13.22 -0.24 7.76
C ALA A 171 -12.76 0.91 6.88
#